data_da85dd29ba4c7d49a9c2e4600d6bc992
#
_entry.id   da85dd29ba4c7d49a9c2e4600d6bc992
#
_cell.length_a   1.000
_cell.length_b   1.000
_cell.length_c   1.000
_cell.angle_alpha   90.00
_cell.angle_beta   90.00
_cell.angle_gamma   90.00
#
_symmetry.space_group_name_H-M   'P 1'
#
loop_
_entity.id
_entity.type
_entity.pdbx_description
1 polymer ?
#
loop_
_entity_poly.entity_id
_entity_poly.type
_entity_poly.pdbx_seq_one_letter_code
_entity_poly.pdbx_strand_id
1 'polypeptide(L)'
;TWPIVPISRAIPNWVRTANQVYVSNKSADYHSSHIFRCNGIGELYKQGYVVRAWHDFTVQATREQLKLQAPTEHLNKLGISIQHADTVSKFLPHRLGSCKSIIKCNTPWHLIAPCKFLMLPVAYSDNVDFEACIGILDPSVSTEINVQLYWNRFGDISKVKAGTPLCHLIPLTEQTCELIVREKNENDTRWLEKRHYIWESNFVYNIQK
;
A
#
# COMPACT_ATOMS: atom_id res chain seq x y z
N THR A 1 1.20 -7.81 15.85
CA THR A 1 1.15 -7.50 14.39
C THR A 1 0.02 -6.50 14.13
N TRP A 2 0.29 -5.45 13.38
CA TRP A 2 -0.73 -4.45 13.03
C TRP A 2 -1.69 -5.02 11.99
N PRO A 3 -2.98 -5.19 12.29
CA PRO A 3 -3.92 -5.80 11.36
C PRO A 3 -4.25 -4.87 10.19
N ILE A 4 -4.70 -5.46 9.09
CA ILE A 4 -5.39 -4.74 8.02
C ILE A 4 -6.69 -4.19 8.62
N VAL A 5 -7.05 -2.96 8.26
CA VAL A 5 -8.24 -2.29 8.77
C VAL A 5 -9.00 -1.58 7.64
N PRO A 6 -10.30 -1.33 7.80
CA PRO A 6 -11.01 -0.40 6.91
C PRO A 6 -10.30 0.94 6.83
N ILE A 7 -10.26 1.55 5.63
CA ILE A 7 -9.61 2.86 5.41
C ILE A 7 -10.17 3.95 6.34
N SER A 8 -11.43 3.86 6.72
CA SER A 8 -12.08 4.79 7.65
C SER A 8 -11.41 4.85 9.04
N ARG A 9 -10.64 3.83 9.41
CA ARG A 9 -9.84 3.80 10.65
C ARG A 9 -8.42 4.36 10.49
N ALA A 10 -8.02 4.69 9.25
CA ALA A 10 -6.69 5.21 8.93
C ALA A 10 -6.76 6.57 8.20
N ILE A 11 -7.82 7.33 8.45
CA ILE A 11 -8.00 8.67 7.89
C ILE A 11 -6.90 9.59 8.42
N PRO A 12 -6.19 10.32 7.55
CA PRO A 12 -5.17 11.29 7.94
C PRO A 12 -5.71 12.36 8.89
N ASN A 13 -4.85 12.87 9.76
CA ASN A 13 -5.26 13.84 10.78
C ASN A 13 -5.79 15.14 10.17
N TRP A 14 -5.18 15.62 9.08
CA TRP A 14 -5.62 16.84 8.41
C TRP A 14 -7.07 16.72 7.89
N VAL A 15 -7.48 15.52 7.42
CA VAL A 15 -8.85 15.27 6.96
C VAL A 15 -9.83 15.46 8.11
N ARG A 16 -9.52 14.93 9.29
CA ARG A 16 -10.35 15.08 10.49
C ARG A 16 -10.47 16.54 10.92
N THR A 17 -9.32 17.24 10.96
CA THR A 17 -9.28 18.66 11.31
C THR A 17 -10.07 19.50 10.30
N ALA A 18 -9.84 19.30 9.01
CA ALA A 18 -10.53 20.02 7.96
C ALA A 18 -12.04 19.76 7.96
N ASN A 19 -12.47 18.52 8.27
CA ASN A 19 -13.89 18.21 8.41
C ASN A 19 -14.52 18.92 9.61
N GLN A 20 -13.84 19.00 10.75
CA GLN A 20 -14.31 19.75 11.91
C GLN A 20 -14.51 21.24 11.58
N VAL A 21 -13.53 21.86 10.90
CA VAL A 21 -13.61 23.25 10.47
C VAL A 21 -14.75 23.44 9.45
N TYR A 22 -14.90 22.53 8.50
CA TYR A 22 -15.98 22.56 7.51
C TYR A 22 -17.37 22.54 8.16
N VAL A 23 -17.58 21.63 9.11
CA VAL A 23 -18.87 21.50 9.80
C VAL A 23 -19.16 22.69 10.71
N SER A 24 -18.14 23.28 11.34
CA SER A 24 -18.30 24.41 12.25
C SER A 24 -18.50 25.75 11.53
N ASN A 25 -18.06 25.89 10.29
CA ASN A 25 -18.18 27.13 9.53
C ASN A 25 -19.55 27.19 8.83
N LYS A 26 -20.28 28.28 9.05
CA LYS A 26 -21.62 28.50 8.47
C LYS A 26 -21.61 29.39 7.22
N SER A 27 -20.45 29.86 6.77
CA SER A 27 -20.33 30.71 5.57
C SER A 27 -20.59 29.91 4.30
N ALA A 28 -21.51 30.35 3.48
CA ALA A 28 -21.80 29.72 2.18
C ALA A 28 -20.59 29.79 1.22
N ASP A 29 -19.86 30.90 1.22
CA ASP A 29 -18.68 31.11 0.38
C ASP A 29 -17.55 30.14 0.78
N TYR A 30 -17.33 29.92 2.08
CA TYR A 30 -16.38 28.94 2.57
C TYR A 30 -16.76 27.54 2.11
N HIS A 31 -18.02 27.15 2.23
CA HIS A 31 -18.49 25.83 1.81
C HIS A 31 -18.36 25.63 0.30
N SER A 32 -18.55 26.69 -0.49
CA SER A 32 -18.48 26.59 -1.96
C SER A 32 -17.09 26.25 -2.50
N SER A 33 -16.02 26.64 -1.80
CA SER A 33 -14.62 26.46 -2.18
C SER A 33 -13.91 25.34 -1.44
N HIS A 34 -14.58 24.71 -0.44
CA HIS A 34 -13.92 23.72 0.41
C HIS A 34 -13.77 22.35 -0.27
N ILE A 35 -12.64 21.68 0.01
CA ILE A 35 -12.27 20.38 -0.56
C ILE A 35 -13.31 19.27 -0.28
N PHE A 36 -14.02 19.33 0.84
CA PHE A 36 -15.08 18.37 1.18
C PHE A 36 -16.36 18.51 0.35
N ARG A 37 -16.44 19.51 -0.50
CA ARG A 37 -17.47 19.56 -1.54
C ARG A 37 -17.24 18.52 -2.63
N CYS A 38 -16.01 18.06 -2.78
CA CYS A 38 -15.68 16.97 -3.69
C CYS A 38 -16.07 15.61 -3.07
N ASN A 39 -17.20 15.06 -3.48
CA ASN A 39 -17.68 13.75 -3.01
C ASN A 39 -16.64 12.64 -3.22
N GLY A 40 -15.85 12.70 -4.31
CA GLY A 40 -14.83 11.69 -4.63
C GLY A 40 -13.75 11.53 -3.55
N ILE A 41 -13.37 12.62 -2.87
CA ILE A 41 -12.42 12.54 -1.76
C ILE A 41 -13.03 11.79 -0.57
N GLY A 42 -14.29 12.10 -0.24
CA GLY A 42 -15.02 11.40 0.83
C GLY A 42 -15.19 9.91 0.53
N GLU A 43 -15.45 9.56 -0.71
CA GLU A 43 -15.63 8.16 -1.13
C GLU A 43 -14.34 7.35 -1.01
N LEU A 44 -13.14 7.95 -1.25
CA LEU A 44 -11.87 7.27 -1.07
C LEU A 44 -11.67 6.76 0.37
N TYR A 45 -12.22 7.46 1.38
CA TYR A 45 -12.10 7.07 2.78
C TYR A 45 -13.25 6.20 3.30
N LYS A 46 -14.19 5.85 2.45
CA LYS A 46 -15.29 4.94 2.79
C LYS A 46 -15.08 3.53 2.27
N GLN A 47 -14.28 3.38 1.22
CA GLN A 47 -14.13 2.11 0.50
C GLN A 47 -12.75 1.51 0.71
N GLY A 48 -12.72 0.21 0.98
CA GLY A 48 -11.49 -0.58 1.02
C GLY A 48 -10.77 -0.58 2.35
N TYR A 49 -9.51 -1.00 2.29
CA TYR A 49 -8.73 -1.40 3.45
C TYR A 49 -7.32 -0.85 3.38
N VAL A 50 -6.69 -0.64 4.53
CA VAL A 50 -5.30 -0.18 4.63
C VAL A 50 -4.42 -1.31 5.13
N VAL A 51 -3.35 -1.56 4.38
CA VAL A 51 -2.22 -2.38 4.82
C VAL A 51 -1.25 -1.47 5.56
N ARG A 52 -0.79 -1.91 6.72
CA ARG A 52 0.13 -1.14 7.58
C ARG A 52 1.46 -1.84 7.75
N ALA A 53 2.50 -1.07 8.01
CA ALA A 53 3.79 -1.61 8.42
C ALA A 53 3.62 -2.45 9.68
N TRP A 54 4.15 -3.66 9.68
CA TRP A 54 4.03 -4.60 10.81
C TRP A 54 5.22 -4.53 11.77
N HIS A 55 6.31 -3.91 11.33
CA HIS A 55 7.52 -3.65 12.11
C HIS A 55 8.07 -2.26 11.81
N ASP A 56 8.90 -1.75 12.75
CA ASP A 56 9.71 -0.58 12.52
C ASP A 56 10.86 -0.93 11.58
N PHE A 57 11.15 -0.02 10.65
CA PHE A 57 12.37 -0.08 9.83
C PHE A 57 12.83 1.33 9.47
N THR A 58 14.11 1.48 9.16
CA THR A 58 14.68 2.74 8.72
C THR A 58 15.16 2.65 7.29
N VAL A 59 15.07 3.77 6.60
CA VAL A 59 15.50 3.91 5.21
C VAL A 59 16.41 5.11 5.12
N GLN A 60 17.56 4.92 4.52
CA GLN A 60 18.44 5.98 4.04
C GLN A 60 18.52 5.89 2.52
N ALA A 61 18.22 6.96 1.83
CA ALA A 61 18.15 6.99 0.39
C ALA A 61 19.01 8.09 -0.23
N THR A 62 19.58 7.76 -1.37
CA THR A 62 20.01 8.71 -2.41
C THR A 62 19.06 8.56 -3.61
N ARG A 63 19.27 9.33 -4.66
CA ARG A 63 18.50 9.15 -5.89
C ARG A 63 18.72 7.79 -6.55
N GLU A 64 19.88 7.20 -6.37
CA GLU A 64 20.29 5.95 -7.03
C GLU A 64 20.08 4.72 -6.15
N GLN A 65 20.26 4.87 -4.84
CA GLN A 65 20.39 3.72 -3.93
C GLN A 65 19.56 3.88 -2.67
N LEU A 66 19.10 2.74 -2.17
CA LEU A 66 18.43 2.60 -0.88
C LEU A 66 19.28 1.76 0.06
N LYS A 67 19.29 2.12 1.34
CA LYS A 67 19.83 1.33 2.43
C LYS A 67 18.77 1.13 3.48
N LEU A 68 18.47 -0.14 3.79
CA LEU A 68 17.48 -0.53 4.81
C LEU A 68 18.20 -0.97 6.08
N GLN A 69 17.65 -0.60 7.21
CA GLN A 69 18.06 -1.08 8.53
C GLN A 69 16.81 -1.39 9.36
N ALA A 70 16.84 -2.48 10.09
CA ALA A 70 15.81 -2.84 11.06
C ALA A 70 16.46 -3.13 12.40
N PRO A 71 15.71 -3.00 13.52
CA PRO A 71 16.22 -3.28 14.86
C PRO A 71 16.70 -4.71 15.06
N THR A 72 16.25 -5.63 14.21
CA THR A 72 16.65 -7.04 14.23
C THR A 72 17.57 -7.33 13.05
N GLU A 73 18.63 -8.12 13.27
CA GLU A 73 19.70 -8.48 12.31
C GLU A 73 19.20 -9.19 11.02
N HIS A 74 17.89 -9.35 10.85
CA HIS A 74 17.33 -10.18 9.79
C HIS A 74 16.22 -9.49 9.00
N LEU A 75 16.55 -8.43 8.23
CA LEU A 75 15.61 -7.78 7.30
C LEU A 75 14.88 -8.77 6.40
N ASN A 76 15.59 -9.80 5.91
CA ASN A 76 15.00 -10.83 5.06
C ASN A 76 13.91 -11.66 5.78
N LYS A 77 14.03 -11.86 7.10
CA LYS A 77 13.00 -12.52 7.91
C LYS A 77 11.78 -11.62 8.13
N LEU A 78 11.97 -10.30 8.03
CA LEU A 78 10.88 -9.34 8.11
C LEU A 78 10.11 -9.18 6.80
N GLY A 79 10.56 -9.80 5.71
CA GLY A 79 9.91 -9.69 4.42
C GLY A 79 10.09 -8.32 3.74
N ILE A 80 11.09 -7.52 4.15
CA ILE A 80 11.40 -6.22 3.54
C ILE A 80 12.71 -6.33 2.78
N SER A 81 12.70 -5.94 1.50
CA SER A 81 13.85 -6.03 0.61
C SER A 81 13.95 -4.84 -0.33
N ILE A 82 15.10 -4.66 -0.95
CA ILE A 82 15.33 -3.66 -1.99
C ILE A 82 15.29 -4.35 -3.34
N GLN A 83 14.51 -3.79 -4.25
CA GLN A 83 14.61 -4.08 -5.67
C GLN A 83 15.46 -2.99 -6.32
N HIS A 84 16.63 -3.38 -6.80
CA HIS A 84 17.64 -2.44 -7.30
C HIS A 84 17.24 -1.82 -8.64
N ALA A 85 17.78 -0.65 -8.90
CA ALA A 85 17.51 0.16 -10.10
C ALA A 85 17.77 -0.59 -11.40
N ASP A 86 18.83 -1.39 -11.48
CA ASP A 86 19.21 -2.18 -12.66
C ASP A 86 18.20 -3.27 -13.01
N THR A 87 17.44 -3.76 -12.04
CA THR A 87 16.38 -4.76 -12.23
C THR A 87 14.99 -4.13 -12.43
N VAL A 88 14.75 -2.93 -11.92
CA VAL A 88 13.45 -2.26 -11.93
C VAL A 88 13.41 -1.14 -12.95
N SER A 89 14.28 -0.12 -12.81
CA SER A 89 14.23 1.08 -13.63
C SER A 89 14.72 0.88 -15.06
N LYS A 90 15.38 -0.25 -15.35
CA LYS A 90 15.71 -0.64 -16.72
C LYS A 90 14.45 -0.92 -17.57
N PHE A 91 13.36 -1.36 -16.94
CA PHE A 91 12.13 -1.76 -17.60
C PHE A 91 10.93 -0.86 -17.26
N LEU A 92 10.92 -0.27 -16.06
CA LEU A 92 9.88 0.67 -15.65
C LEU A 92 10.33 2.10 -15.84
N PRO A 93 9.46 2.99 -16.34
CA PRO A 93 9.76 4.40 -16.40
C PRO A 93 10.16 4.91 -15.01
N HIS A 94 11.29 5.63 -14.94
CA HIS A 94 11.71 6.24 -13.70
C HIS A 94 10.69 7.29 -13.26
N ARG A 95 10.17 7.16 -12.04
CA ARG A 95 9.29 8.17 -11.47
C ARG A 95 10.11 9.39 -11.02
N LEU A 96 9.79 10.54 -11.60
CA LEU A 96 10.47 11.79 -11.26
C LEU A 96 10.28 12.10 -9.76
N GLY A 97 11.36 12.40 -9.07
CA GLY A 97 11.34 12.75 -7.65
C GLY A 97 11.47 11.56 -6.69
N SER A 98 11.50 10.31 -7.17
CA SER A 98 11.73 9.13 -6.34
C SER A 98 13.11 8.50 -6.56
N CYS A 99 13.55 7.63 -5.63
CA CYS A 99 14.72 6.79 -5.81
C CYS A 99 14.49 5.81 -6.97
N LYS A 100 15.53 5.51 -7.72
CA LYS A 100 15.47 4.53 -8.82
C LYS A 100 15.24 3.10 -8.32
N SER A 101 15.74 2.78 -7.13
CA SER A 101 15.42 1.52 -6.45
C SER A 101 14.10 1.64 -5.68
N ILE A 102 13.39 0.53 -5.51
CA ILE A 102 12.13 0.48 -4.76
C ILE A 102 12.25 -0.46 -3.55
N ILE A 103 11.42 -0.24 -2.55
CA ILE A 103 11.31 -1.12 -1.39
C ILE A 103 10.18 -2.11 -1.65
N LYS A 104 10.47 -3.41 -1.55
CA LYS A 104 9.46 -4.46 -1.57
C LYS A 104 9.15 -4.92 -0.17
N CYS A 105 7.88 -4.81 0.22
CA CYS A 105 7.34 -5.25 1.50
C CYS A 105 6.48 -6.51 1.27
N ASN A 106 7.02 -7.69 1.58
CA ASN A 106 6.25 -8.93 1.64
C ASN A 106 5.57 -8.96 3.02
N THR A 107 4.32 -8.59 3.07
CA THR A 107 3.60 -8.49 4.35
C THR A 107 3.32 -9.88 4.95
N PRO A 108 3.11 -10.00 6.26
CA PRO A 108 2.72 -11.27 6.89
C PRO A 108 1.26 -11.65 6.60
N TRP A 109 0.56 -10.85 5.79
CA TRP A 109 -0.85 -11.02 5.52
C TRP A 109 -1.08 -11.74 4.19
N HIS A 110 -2.04 -12.64 4.22
CA HIS A 110 -2.63 -13.28 3.05
C HIS A 110 -4.07 -12.82 2.89
N LEU A 111 -4.49 -12.62 1.65
CA LEU A 111 -5.83 -12.20 1.31
C LEU A 111 -6.55 -13.34 0.59
N ILE A 112 -7.67 -13.78 1.15
CA ILE A 112 -8.59 -14.73 0.53
C ILE A 112 -9.88 -13.96 0.26
N ALA A 113 -10.22 -13.77 -0.99
CA ALA A 113 -11.41 -13.03 -1.40
C ALA A 113 -11.90 -13.48 -2.78
N PRO A 114 -13.19 -13.31 -3.09
CA PRO A 114 -13.76 -13.68 -4.38
C PRO A 114 -13.53 -12.63 -5.48
N CYS A 115 -12.90 -11.50 -5.17
CA CYS A 115 -12.67 -10.39 -6.10
C CYS A 115 -11.21 -9.95 -6.11
N LYS A 116 -10.84 -9.20 -7.14
CA LYS A 116 -9.55 -8.50 -7.26
C LYS A 116 -9.56 -7.22 -6.46
N PHE A 117 -8.37 -6.71 -6.16
CA PHE A 117 -8.20 -5.44 -5.46
C PHE A 117 -7.29 -4.51 -6.25
N LEU A 118 -7.69 -3.26 -6.35
CA LEU A 118 -6.81 -2.19 -6.80
C LEU A 118 -5.97 -1.74 -5.61
N MET A 119 -4.65 -1.81 -5.74
CA MET A 119 -3.69 -1.28 -4.77
C MET A 119 -3.29 0.12 -5.19
N LEU A 120 -3.42 1.07 -4.28
CA LEU A 120 -3.12 2.48 -4.49
C LEU A 120 -2.24 3.02 -3.35
N PRO A 121 -1.51 4.13 -3.57
CA PRO A 121 -1.03 4.95 -2.46
C PRO A 121 -2.20 5.34 -1.55
N VAL A 122 -1.91 5.51 -0.26
CA VAL A 122 -2.92 6.10 0.64
C VAL A 122 -3.11 7.56 0.23
N ALA A 123 -4.30 7.89 -0.27
CA ALA A 123 -4.59 9.21 -0.79
C ALA A 123 -4.38 10.29 0.29
N TYR A 124 -3.69 11.37 -0.09
CA TYR A 124 -3.44 12.51 0.78
C TYR A 124 -2.87 12.13 2.16
N SER A 125 -2.01 11.11 2.20
CA SER A 125 -1.35 10.65 3.43
C SER A 125 -0.55 11.77 4.09
N ASP A 126 -0.50 11.78 5.44
CA ASP A 126 0.44 12.63 6.19
C ASP A 126 1.91 12.20 5.96
N ASN A 127 2.14 10.98 5.45
CA ASN A 127 3.46 10.49 5.10
C ASN A 127 3.82 10.88 3.67
N VAL A 128 4.90 11.62 3.53
CA VAL A 128 5.44 12.08 2.24
C VAL A 128 6.73 11.35 1.83
N ASP A 129 7.26 10.48 2.69
CA ASP A 129 8.55 9.82 2.49
C ASP A 129 8.49 8.76 1.37
N PHE A 130 7.31 8.17 1.16
CA PHE A 130 7.09 7.13 0.17
C PHE A 130 5.65 7.09 -0.36
N GLU A 131 5.47 6.38 -1.46
CA GLU A 131 4.16 6.04 -2.02
C GLU A 131 4.15 4.59 -2.49
N ALA A 132 3.02 3.90 -2.32
CA ALA A 132 2.85 2.57 -2.87
C ALA A 132 2.80 2.59 -4.41
N CYS A 133 3.39 1.59 -5.03
CA CYS A 133 3.20 1.35 -6.45
C CYS A 133 1.76 0.92 -6.71
N ILE A 134 1.17 1.45 -7.79
CA ILE A 134 -0.18 1.06 -8.21
C ILE A 134 -0.12 -0.34 -8.82
N GLY A 135 -1.08 -1.18 -8.47
CA GLY A 135 -1.16 -2.54 -9.01
C GLY A 135 -2.53 -3.19 -8.77
N ILE A 136 -2.69 -4.36 -9.36
CA ILE A 136 -3.86 -5.23 -9.12
C ILE A 136 -3.40 -6.45 -8.32
N LEU A 137 -4.03 -6.66 -7.17
CA LEU A 137 -3.91 -7.88 -6.40
C LEU A 137 -5.04 -8.83 -6.77
N ASP A 138 -4.68 -10.01 -7.28
CA ASP A 138 -5.64 -11.06 -7.64
C ASP A 138 -5.46 -12.26 -6.67
N PRO A 139 -6.35 -12.40 -5.67
CA PRO A 139 -6.25 -13.49 -4.70
C PRO A 139 -6.43 -14.88 -5.32
N SER A 140 -7.01 -14.99 -6.52
CA SER A 140 -7.11 -16.27 -7.23
C SER A 140 -5.77 -16.75 -7.78
N VAL A 141 -4.80 -15.81 -7.98
CA VAL A 141 -3.45 -16.10 -8.48
C VAL A 141 -2.45 -16.15 -7.33
N SER A 142 -2.47 -15.15 -6.46
CA SER A 142 -1.62 -15.08 -5.27
C SER A 142 -2.36 -14.45 -4.10
N THR A 143 -2.33 -15.12 -2.96
CA THR A 143 -2.91 -14.59 -1.72
C THR A 143 -1.96 -13.65 -0.97
N GLU A 144 -0.67 -13.62 -1.32
CA GLU A 144 0.31 -12.77 -0.64
C GLU A 144 0.06 -11.29 -0.95
N ILE A 145 0.06 -10.46 0.08
CA ILE A 145 0.00 -9.02 -0.08
C ILE A 145 1.43 -8.48 -0.12
N ASN A 146 1.89 -8.19 -1.34
CA ASN A 146 3.19 -7.58 -1.59
C ASN A 146 2.99 -6.10 -1.92
N VAL A 147 3.58 -5.22 -1.12
CA VAL A 147 3.53 -3.77 -1.35
C VAL A 147 4.90 -3.29 -1.81
N GLN A 148 4.93 -2.64 -2.96
CA GLN A 148 6.13 -1.98 -3.46
C GLN A 148 6.02 -0.49 -3.19
N LEU A 149 7.13 0.14 -2.74
CA LEU A 149 7.15 1.54 -2.33
C LEU A 149 8.18 2.30 -3.14
N TYR A 150 7.73 3.35 -3.84
CA TYR A 150 8.60 4.41 -4.34
C TYR A 150 9.05 5.27 -3.16
N TRP A 151 10.36 5.49 -3.05
CA TRP A 151 10.92 6.29 -1.96
C TRP A 151 11.24 7.71 -2.45
N ASN A 152 10.71 8.72 -1.77
CA ASN A 152 10.72 10.12 -2.23
C ASN A 152 11.62 11.02 -1.37
N ARG A 153 12.06 10.57 -0.18
CA ARG A 153 12.90 11.36 0.71
C ARG A 153 14.35 10.95 0.63
N PHE A 154 15.26 11.94 0.51
CA PHE A 154 16.69 11.74 0.36
C PHE A 154 17.50 12.45 1.45
N GLY A 155 18.71 11.95 1.71
CA GLY A 155 19.69 12.53 2.61
C GLY A 155 19.57 12.00 4.04
N ASP A 156 18.49 12.29 4.72
CA ASP A 156 18.28 11.90 6.11
C ASP A 156 17.83 10.44 6.25
N ILE A 157 18.02 9.90 7.46
CA ILE A 157 17.44 8.60 7.82
C ILE A 157 15.97 8.80 8.17
N SER A 158 15.09 8.17 7.41
CA SER A 158 13.66 8.14 7.69
C SER A 158 13.29 6.87 8.44
N LYS A 159 12.41 6.99 9.43
CA LYS A 159 11.89 5.86 10.18
C LYS A 159 10.43 5.59 9.82
N VAL A 160 10.17 4.40 9.28
CA VAL A 160 8.81 3.87 9.13
C VAL A 160 8.46 3.10 10.39
N LYS A 161 7.50 3.61 11.15
CA LYS A 161 7.03 2.97 12.38
C LYS A 161 6.01 1.88 12.07
N ALA A 162 5.97 0.83 12.88
CA ALA A 162 4.88 -0.12 12.87
C ALA A 162 3.54 0.60 13.00
N GLY A 163 2.55 0.19 12.19
CA GLY A 163 1.25 0.87 12.09
C GLY A 163 1.17 1.97 11.03
N THR A 164 2.29 2.42 10.46
CA THR A 164 2.27 3.38 9.35
C THR A 164 1.50 2.80 8.15
N PRO A 165 0.51 3.51 7.59
CA PRO A 165 -0.19 3.09 6.38
C PRO A 165 0.77 2.96 5.19
N LEU A 166 0.79 1.78 4.55
CA LEU A 166 1.63 1.50 3.39
C LEU A 166 0.88 1.67 2.07
N CYS A 167 -0.29 1.06 1.97
CA CYS A 167 -1.12 1.14 0.79
C CYS A 167 -2.61 1.03 1.12
N HIS A 168 -3.43 1.44 0.15
CA HIS A 168 -4.88 1.32 0.16
C HIS A 168 -5.31 0.24 -0.82
N LEU A 169 -6.09 -0.73 -0.39
CA LEU A 169 -6.68 -1.81 -1.19
C LEU A 169 -8.17 -1.55 -1.39
N ILE A 170 -8.58 -1.32 -2.63
CA ILE A 170 -9.98 -1.11 -3.00
C ILE A 170 -10.48 -2.38 -3.69
N PRO A 171 -11.53 -3.07 -3.16
CA PRO A 171 -12.10 -4.24 -3.83
C PRO A 171 -12.76 -3.83 -5.14
N LEU A 172 -12.49 -4.57 -6.21
CA LEU A 172 -13.06 -4.37 -7.54
C LEU A 172 -14.36 -5.17 -7.65
N THR A 173 -15.35 -4.80 -6.86
CA THR A 173 -16.68 -5.40 -6.84
C THR A 173 -17.71 -4.42 -6.31
N GLU A 174 -18.95 -4.53 -6.75
CA GLU A 174 -20.09 -3.79 -6.20
C GLU A 174 -20.67 -4.45 -4.94
N GLN A 175 -20.27 -5.68 -4.65
CA GLN A 175 -20.73 -6.39 -3.46
C GLN A 175 -20.07 -5.84 -2.20
N THR A 176 -20.84 -5.72 -1.14
CA THR A 176 -20.32 -5.39 0.18
C THR A 176 -19.47 -6.55 0.70
N CYS A 177 -18.21 -6.26 1.02
CA CYS A 177 -17.28 -7.23 1.58
C CYS A 177 -17.06 -6.94 3.07
N GLU A 178 -17.20 -7.95 3.90
CA GLU A 178 -16.82 -7.90 5.29
C GLU A 178 -15.35 -8.31 5.45
N LEU A 179 -14.59 -7.53 6.22
CA LEU A 179 -13.20 -7.87 6.56
C LEU A 179 -13.15 -8.75 7.81
N ILE A 180 -12.75 -9.99 7.64
CA ILE A 180 -12.47 -10.92 8.74
C ILE A 180 -10.96 -11.11 8.85
N VAL A 181 -10.35 -10.64 9.93
CA VAL A 181 -8.94 -10.86 10.24
C VAL A 181 -8.82 -11.97 11.27
N ARG A 182 -8.15 -13.05 10.89
CA ARG A 182 -7.97 -14.23 11.73
C ARG A 182 -6.64 -14.92 11.47
N GLU A 183 -6.25 -15.81 12.32
CA GLU A 183 -5.11 -16.70 12.09
C GLU A 183 -5.41 -17.72 10.99
N LYS A 184 -4.34 -18.19 10.35
CA LYS A 184 -4.40 -19.25 9.35
C LYS A 184 -4.93 -20.54 9.99
N ASN A 185 -5.78 -21.25 9.28
CA ASN A 185 -6.23 -22.60 9.63
C ASN A 185 -5.92 -23.61 8.51
N GLU A 186 -6.18 -24.89 8.75
CA GLU A 186 -5.88 -25.97 7.80
C GLU A 186 -6.60 -25.83 6.46
N ASN A 187 -7.83 -25.28 6.45
CA ASN A 187 -8.60 -25.08 5.23
C ASN A 187 -8.00 -24.00 4.30
N ASP A 188 -7.14 -23.14 4.85
CA ASP A 188 -6.49 -22.08 4.06
C ASP A 188 -5.31 -22.61 3.24
N THR A 189 -4.76 -23.77 3.57
CA THR A 189 -3.58 -24.34 2.91
C THR A 189 -3.77 -24.44 1.41
N ARG A 190 -4.94 -24.91 0.95
CA ARG A 190 -5.28 -24.98 -0.48
C ARG A 190 -5.23 -23.65 -1.23
N TRP A 191 -5.46 -22.53 -0.52
CA TRP A 191 -5.38 -21.17 -1.09
C TRP A 191 -3.96 -20.66 -1.10
N LEU A 192 -3.17 -21.01 -0.08
CA LEU A 192 -1.79 -20.57 0.08
C LEU A 192 -0.83 -21.32 -0.83
N GLU A 193 -1.16 -22.55 -1.21
CA GLU A 193 -0.37 -23.40 -2.12
C GLU A 193 -0.57 -23.03 -3.60
N LYS A 194 -1.59 -22.23 -3.93
CA LYS A 194 -1.76 -21.67 -5.27
C LYS A 194 -0.70 -20.60 -5.54
N ARG A 195 0.57 -20.99 -5.47
CA ARG A 195 1.71 -20.10 -5.66
C ARG A 195 2.28 -20.18 -7.07
N HIS A 196 2.32 -19.07 -7.75
CA HIS A 196 3.46 -18.48 -8.45
C HIS A 196 3.91 -19.02 -9.81
N TYR A 197 3.79 -20.26 -10.14
CA TYR A 197 4.39 -20.79 -11.38
C TYR A 197 3.64 -20.39 -12.66
N ILE A 198 2.45 -19.81 -12.51
CA ILE A 198 1.66 -19.28 -13.64
C ILE A 198 2.28 -17.96 -14.18
N TRP A 199 3.13 -17.31 -13.40
CA TRP A 199 3.70 -16.01 -13.75
C TRP A 199 4.61 -16.05 -14.97
N GLU A 200 5.52 -17.02 -15.01
CA GLU A 200 6.56 -17.06 -16.05
C GLU A 200 6.03 -17.44 -17.41
N SER A 201 4.98 -18.28 -17.47
CA SER A 201 4.47 -18.76 -18.75
C SER A 201 3.24 -18.01 -19.28
N ASN A 202 2.30 -17.59 -18.42
CA ASN A 202 1.03 -17.02 -18.88
C ASN A 202 1.05 -15.50 -19.08
N PHE A 203 1.85 -14.75 -18.37
CA PHE A 203 1.91 -13.32 -18.55
C PHE A 203 2.53 -12.94 -19.90
N VAL A 204 3.63 -13.59 -20.27
CA VAL A 204 4.31 -13.36 -21.55
C VAL A 204 3.43 -13.82 -22.73
N TYR A 205 2.73 -14.94 -22.57
CA TYR A 205 1.84 -15.48 -23.62
C TYR A 205 0.60 -14.61 -23.88
N ASN A 206 0.05 -13.97 -22.87
CA ASN A 206 -1.15 -13.15 -23.02
C ASN A 206 -0.87 -11.72 -23.53
N ILE A 207 0.38 -11.24 -23.44
CA ILE A 207 0.78 -9.95 -24.04
C ILE A 207 1.08 -10.09 -25.53
N GLN A 208 1.42 -11.29 -26.02
CA GLN A 208 1.73 -11.52 -27.44
C GLN A 208 0.50 -11.87 -28.29
N LYS A 209 -0.70 -11.94 -27.72
CA LYS A 209 -1.96 -12.08 -28.42
C LYS A 209 -2.72 -10.76 -28.44
#